data_c0fd755d7d2ab56b19b4cec1d67ba11d
#
_entry.id   c0fd755d7d2ab56b19b4cec1d67ba11d
#
_cell.length_a   1.000
_cell.length_b   1.000
_cell.length_c   1.000
_cell.angle_alpha   90.00
_cell.angle_beta   90.00
_cell.angle_gamma   90.00
#
_symmetry.space_group_name_H-M   'P 1'
#
loop_
_entity.id
_entity.type
_entity.pdbx_description
1 polymer ?
#
loop_
_entity_poly.entity_id
_entity_poly.type
_entity_poly.pdbx_seq_one_letter_code
_entity_poly.pdbx_strand_id
1 'polypeptide(L)'
;MTKIMTSIIAFDLIEKGDLSFDEKFMISENAWRLSQSGYSSMFIMVGDMVSVEDLLRGIIVVSGNDACVALAEGIAGSEEEFAVMMTSKAKEIGMDNTNFSNSSGINDPDNYSTVRDILIMSNYLIKNYPEFYEMYKEKEFTWDRTGGDPITQGNSCLLYTSPSPRDIR
;
A
#
# COMPACT_ATOMS: atom_id res chain seq x y z
N MET A 1 -2.73 -8.34 1.99
CA MET A 1 -3.88 -8.42 1.07
C MET A 1 -4.56 -7.07 0.90
N THR A 2 -5.02 -6.43 1.95
CA THR A 2 -5.63 -5.09 1.91
C THR A 2 -4.75 -4.09 1.16
N LYS A 3 -3.46 -4.05 1.44
CA LYS A 3 -2.48 -3.16 0.79
C LYS A 3 -2.36 -3.35 -0.73
N ILE A 4 -2.70 -4.53 -1.26
CA ILE A 4 -2.77 -4.73 -2.72
C ILE A 4 -3.93 -3.92 -3.30
N MET A 5 -5.11 -3.93 -2.66
CA MET A 5 -6.22 -3.10 -3.11
C MET A 5 -5.90 -1.61 -2.97
N THR A 6 -5.23 -1.22 -1.88
CA THR A 6 -4.76 0.17 -1.67
C THR A 6 -3.87 0.64 -2.82
N SER A 7 -2.92 -0.19 -3.26
CA SER A 7 -2.08 0.15 -4.41
C SER A 7 -2.86 0.13 -5.75
N ILE A 8 -3.82 -0.78 -5.94
CA ILE A 8 -4.66 -0.83 -7.13
C ILE A 8 -5.46 0.47 -7.30
N ILE A 9 -6.05 1.01 -6.23
CA ILE A 9 -6.77 2.29 -6.29
C ILE A 9 -5.83 3.41 -6.79
N ALA A 10 -4.63 3.49 -6.24
CA ALA A 10 -3.67 4.51 -6.68
C ALA A 10 -3.25 4.30 -8.15
N PHE A 11 -3.00 3.06 -8.56
CA PHE A 11 -2.64 2.74 -9.95
C PHE A 11 -3.77 3.06 -10.93
N ASP A 12 -5.02 2.75 -10.57
CA ASP A 12 -6.21 3.15 -11.36
C ASP A 12 -6.25 4.67 -11.60
N LEU A 13 -6.00 5.46 -10.56
CA LEU A 13 -6.02 6.92 -10.64
C LEU A 13 -4.84 7.46 -11.45
N ILE A 14 -3.65 6.87 -11.31
CA ILE A 14 -2.46 7.25 -12.08
C ILE A 14 -2.68 6.96 -13.57
N GLU A 15 -3.21 5.81 -13.93
CA GLU A 15 -3.53 5.47 -15.32
C GLU A 15 -4.57 6.39 -15.95
N LYS A 16 -5.54 6.86 -15.17
CA LYS A 16 -6.54 7.83 -15.62
C LYS A 16 -6.01 9.26 -15.71
N GLY A 17 -4.84 9.54 -15.12
CA GLY A 17 -4.27 10.87 -15.04
C GLY A 17 -4.89 11.74 -13.92
N ASP A 18 -5.65 11.14 -13.01
CA ASP A 18 -6.27 11.81 -11.86
C ASP A 18 -5.30 11.89 -10.67
N LEU A 19 -4.19 11.17 -10.72
CA LEU A 19 -3.11 11.16 -9.73
C LEU A 19 -1.76 11.06 -10.44
N SER A 20 -0.71 11.64 -9.85
CA SER A 20 0.66 11.54 -10.36
C SER A 20 1.60 10.95 -9.31
N PHE A 21 2.63 10.21 -9.75
CA PHE A 21 3.69 9.72 -8.86
C PHE A 21 4.42 10.84 -8.13
N ASP A 22 4.60 12.00 -8.78
CA ASP A 22 5.27 13.16 -8.19
C ASP A 22 4.39 13.99 -7.28
N GLU A 23 3.07 13.75 -7.28
CA GLU A 23 2.13 14.43 -6.39
C GLU A 23 2.49 14.12 -4.94
N LYS A 24 2.38 15.15 -4.07
CA LYS A 24 2.78 15.03 -2.67
C LYS A 24 1.61 15.23 -1.75
N PHE A 25 1.49 14.36 -0.78
CA PHE A 25 0.52 14.45 0.29
C PHE A 25 1.17 14.87 1.59
N MET A 26 0.51 15.78 2.31
CA MET A 26 0.93 16.20 3.65
C MET A 26 0.58 15.11 4.66
N ILE A 27 1.56 14.72 5.46
CA ILE A 27 1.39 13.67 6.46
C ILE A 27 0.62 14.20 7.67
N SER A 28 -0.54 13.62 7.92
CA SER A 28 -1.38 13.92 9.06
C SER A 28 -0.82 13.34 10.38
N GLU A 29 -1.31 13.86 11.50
CA GLU A 29 -1.02 13.27 12.81
C GLU A 29 -1.58 11.84 12.92
N ASN A 30 -2.70 11.53 12.27
CA ASN A 30 -3.30 10.20 12.27
C ASN A 30 -2.39 9.17 11.59
N ALA A 31 -1.89 9.47 10.39
CA ALA A 31 -0.93 8.63 9.69
C ALA A 31 0.37 8.45 10.49
N TRP A 32 0.91 9.55 11.03
CA TRP A 32 2.13 9.50 11.84
C TRP A 32 1.98 8.65 13.11
N ARG A 33 0.84 8.66 13.79
CA ARG A 33 0.61 7.84 14.99
C ARG A 33 0.83 6.35 14.74
N LEU A 34 0.56 5.86 13.53
CA LEU A 34 0.82 4.48 13.17
C LEU A 34 2.31 4.17 13.07
N SER A 35 3.16 5.15 12.77
CA SER A 35 4.61 4.98 12.80
C SER A 35 5.16 4.76 14.21
N GLN A 36 4.40 5.17 15.24
CA GLN A 36 4.78 5.04 16.66
C GLN A 36 4.18 3.80 17.34
N SER A 37 3.26 3.10 16.69
CA SER A 37 2.42 2.07 17.31
C SER A 37 3.05 0.66 17.32
N GLY A 38 4.28 0.48 16.81
CA GLY A 38 4.95 -0.81 16.72
C GLY A 38 4.50 -1.69 15.54
N TYR A 39 3.63 -1.20 14.67
CA TYR A 39 3.29 -1.82 13.40
C TYR A 39 4.37 -1.57 12.34
N SER A 40 4.34 -2.36 11.25
CA SER A 40 5.19 -2.07 10.08
C SER A 40 4.96 -0.65 9.59
N SER A 41 6.04 0.12 9.44
CA SER A 41 6.00 1.56 9.15
C SER A 41 7.16 1.96 8.24
N MET A 42 6.95 2.95 7.38
CA MET A 42 8.04 3.61 6.67
C MET A 42 8.62 4.78 7.48
N PHE A 43 8.05 5.10 8.64
CA PHE A 43 8.49 6.15 9.57
C PHE A 43 8.36 7.58 9.01
N ILE A 44 7.21 7.89 8.42
CA ILE A 44 6.84 9.25 8.01
C ILE A 44 6.65 10.17 9.22
N MET A 45 6.95 11.46 9.03
CA MET A 45 6.83 12.47 10.09
C MET A 45 5.64 13.40 9.80
N VAL A 46 4.99 13.85 10.89
CA VAL A 46 3.90 14.84 10.80
C VAL A 46 4.34 16.07 10.02
N GLY A 47 3.53 16.49 9.06
CA GLY A 47 3.76 17.68 8.25
C GLY A 47 4.73 17.49 7.08
N ASP A 48 5.36 16.32 6.93
CA ASP A 48 6.16 16.03 5.76
C ASP A 48 5.29 16.03 4.49
N MET A 49 5.88 16.40 3.38
CA MET A 49 5.29 16.28 2.04
C MET A 49 5.91 15.07 1.34
N VAL A 50 5.17 13.97 1.30
CA VAL A 50 5.67 12.69 0.76
C VAL A 50 5.04 12.41 -0.59
N SER A 51 5.84 12.00 -1.58
CA SER A 51 5.36 11.69 -2.91
C SER A 51 4.49 10.42 -2.92
N VAL A 52 3.54 10.35 -3.83
CA VAL A 52 2.73 9.14 -4.07
C VAL A 52 3.63 7.95 -4.38
N GLU A 53 4.70 8.15 -5.12
CA GLU A 53 5.68 7.12 -5.45
C GLU A 53 6.34 6.53 -4.19
N ASP A 54 6.81 7.39 -3.27
CA ASP A 54 7.43 6.96 -2.02
C ASP A 54 6.42 6.27 -1.09
N LEU A 55 5.19 6.79 -1.01
CA LEU A 55 4.11 6.15 -0.24
C LEU A 55 3.81 4.75 -0.78
N LEU A 56 3.73 4.58 -2.11
CA LEU A 56 3.51 3.28 -2.74
C LEU A 56 4.66 2.30 -2.45
N ARG A 57 5.93 2.74 -2.53
CA ARG A 57 7.07 1.91 -2.12
C ARG A 57 7.02 1.56 -0.65
N GLY A 58 6.69 2.51 0.20
CA GLY A 58 6.47 2.28 1.63
C GLY A 58 5.40 1.23 1.90
N ILE A 59 4.30 1.24 1.15
CA ILE A 59 3.21 0.26 1.25
C ILE A 59 3.65 -1.11 0.74
N ILE A 60 4.23 -1.16 -0.45
CA ILE A 60 4.50 -2.40 -1.18
C ILE A 60 5.71 -3.14 -0.61
N VAL A 61 6.81 -2.43 -0.40
CA VAL A 61 8.10 -3.02 0.02
C VAL A 61 8.15 -3.21 1.53
N VAL A 62 7.83 -2.15 2.28
CA VAL A 62 7.97 -2.12 3.74
C VAL A 62 6.71 -2.57 4.46
N SER A 63 5.59 -2.65 3.75
CA SER A 63 4.28 -2.92 4.35
C SER A 63 3.83 -1.84 5.36
N GLY A 64 4.23 -0.58 5.13
CA GLY A 64 3.99 0.56 6.02
C GLY A 64 2.51 0.86 6.19
N ASN A 65 2.00 0.80 7.42
CA ASN A 65 0.61 1.12 7.72
C ASN A 65 0.39 2.64 7.74
N ASP A 66 1.39 3.39 8.21
CA ASP A 66 1.44 4.84 8.15
C ASP A 66 1.33 5.37 6.71
N ALA A 67 2.07 4.77 5.79
CA ALA A 67 2.00 5.10 4.37
C ALA A 67 0.61 4.79 3.77
N CYS A 68 -0.07 3.70 4.21
CA CYS A 68 -1.43 3.38 3.76
C CYS A 68 -2.41 4.49 4.13
N VAL A 69 -2.39 4.94 5.39
CA VAL A 69 -3.29 6.00 5.87
C VAL A 69 -2.97 7.33 5.18
N ALA A 70 -1.69 7.67 5.04
CA ALA A 70 -1.28 8.90 4.35
C ALA A 70 -1.76 8.93 2.90
N LEU A 71 -1.63 7.81 2.17
CA LEU A 71 -2.12 7.68 0.79
C LEU A 71 -3.65 7.77 0.73
N ALA A 72 -4.34 7.09 1.64
CA ALA A 72 -5.80 7.07 1.71
C ALA A 72 -6.37 8.48 1.97
N GLU A 73 -5.83 9.18 2.97
CA GLU A 73 -6.23 10.55 3.28
C GLU A 73 -5.93 11.53 2.13
N GLY A 74 -4.79 11.37 1.47
CA GLY A 74 -4.41 12.20 0.33
C GLY A 74 -5.34 12.01 -0.87
N ILE A 75 -5.76 10.79 -1.16
CA ILE A 75 -6.64 10.47 -2.31
C ILE A 75 -8.12 10.80 -2.00
N ALA A 76 -8.62 10.38 -0.85
CA ALA A 76 -10.05 10.40 -0.54
C ALA A 76 -10.45 11.41 0.54
N GLY A 77 -9.47 12.07 1.18
CA GLY A 77 -9.72 13.00 2.29
C GLY A 77 -9.84 12.32 3.65
N SER A 78 -10.18 11.02 3.69
CA SER A 78 -10.19 10.21 4.92
C SER A 78 -9.95 8.73 4.61
N GLU A 79 -9.53 7.96 5.62
CA GLU A 79 -9.36 6.51 5.48
C GLU A 79 -10.70 5.80 5.28
N GLU A 80 -11.77 6.30 5.90
CA GLU A 80 -13.13 5.75 5.77
C GLU A 80 -13.65 5.87 4.33
N GLU A 81 -13.54 7.05 3.72
CA GLU A 81 -13.94 7.27 2.32
C GLU A 81 -13.08 6.43 1.38
N PHE A 82 -11.81 6.29 1.65
CA PHE A 82 -10.93 5.42 0.89
C PHE A 82 -11.34 3.94 0.99
N ALA A 83 -11.74 3.46 2.17
CA ALA A 83 -12.24 2.10 2.36
C ALA A 83 -13.52 1.83 1.55
N VAL A 84 -14.39 2.83 1.41
CA VAL A 84 -15.57 2.78 0.53
C VAL A 84 -15.13 2.62 -0.94
N MET A 85 -14.12 3.39 -1.39
CA MET A 85 -13.56 3.25 -2.74
C MET A 85 -12.99 1.85 -2.96
N MET A 86 -12.23 1.31 -1.99
CA MET A 86 -11.66 -0.05 -2.05
C MET A 86 -12.75 -1.11 -2.20
N THR A 87 -13.82 -1.02 -1.40
CA THR A 87 -14.93 -1.97 -1.44
C THR A 87 -15.72 -1.86 -2.75
N SER A 88 -15.91 -0.65 -3.27
CA SER A 88 -16.54 -0.42 -4.57
C SER A 88 -15.71 -1.02 -5.69
N LYS A 89 -14.40 -0.82 -5.67
CA LYS A 89 -13.46 -1.42 -6.64
C LYS A 89 -13.44 -2.94 -6.57
N ALA A 90 -13.48 -3.49 -5.35
CA ALA A 90 -13.57 -4.93 -5.18
C ALA A 90 -14.79 -5.53 -5.90
N LYS A 91 -15.96 -4.92 -5.73
CA LYS A 91 -17.19 -5.34 -6.43
C LYS A 91 -17.08 -5.18 -7.95
N GLU A 92 -16.51 -4.06 -8.42
CA GLU A 92 -16.28 -3.80 -9.85
C GLU A 92 -15.48 -4.93 -10.52
N ILE A 93 -14.45 -5.44 -9.85
CA ILE A 93 -13.59 -6.50 -10.38
C ILE A 93 -14.06 -7.92 -10.09
N GLY A 94 -15.23 -8.07 -9.44
CA GLY A 94 -15.87 -9.37 -9.16
C GLY A 94 -15.49 -10.03 -7.85
N MET A 95 -15.04 -9.27 -6.86
CA MET A 95 -14.76 -9.73 -5.49
C MET A 95 -16.03 -9.59 -4.62
N ASP A 96 -17.03 -10.40 -4.89
CA ASP A 96 -18.38 -10.26 -4.31
C ASP A 96 -18.44 -10.54 -2.78
N ASN A 97 -17.44 -11.25 -2.25
CA ASN A 97 -17.38 -11.64 -0.84
C ASN A 97 -16.25 -10.94 -0.10
N THR A 98 -16.00 -9.69 -0.46
CA THR A 98 -14.92 -8.87 0.13
C THR A 98 -15.48 -7.54 0.61
N ASN A 99 -15.02 -7.12 1.79
CA ASN A 99 -15.23 -5.79 2.34
C ASN A 99 -13.93 -5.27 2.93
N PHE A 100 -13.67 -3.99 2.69
CA PHE A 100 -12.55 -3.27 3.28
C PHE A 100 -13.08 -2.20 4.23
N SER A 101 -12.59 -2.19 5.47
CA SER A 101 -12.91 -1.19 6.50
C SER A 101 -11.77 -0.20 6.75
N ASN A 102 -10.56 -0.51 6.25
CA ASN A 102 -9.40 0.37 6.34
C ASN A 102 -8.42 0.13 5.20
N SER A 103 -7.45 1.03 5.04
CA SER A 103 -6.45 1.02 3.97
C SER A 103 -5.29 0.04 4.21
N SER A 104 -5.02 -0.31 5.44
CA SER A 104 -3.79 -1.01 5.87
C SER A 104 -3.96 -2.51 6.07
N GLY A 105 -5.16 -2.97 6.40
CA GLY A 105 -5.44 -4.34 6.82
C GLY A 105 -5.12 -4.59 8.29
N ILE A 106 -4.97 -3.53 9.10
CA ILE A 106 -4.95 -3.66 10.56
C ILE A 106 -6.26 -4.33 10.98
N ASN A 107 -6.15 -5.19 11.99
CA ASN A 107 -7.22 -6.11 12.38
C ASN A 107 -8.53 -5.37 12.70
N ASP A 108 -9.55 -5.66 11.93
CA ASP A 108 -10.89 -5.14 12.05
C ASP A 108 -11.86 -6.25 11.61
N PRO A 109 -12.94 -6.52 12.37
CA PRO A 109 -13.89 -7.58 12.05
C PRO A 109 -14.62 -7.39 10.72
N ASP A 110 -14.72 -6.13 10.26
CA ASP A 110 -15.37 -5.80 8.99
C ASP A 110 -14.40 -5.87 7.79
N ASN A 111 -13.09 -6.10 8.02
CA ASN A 111 -12.14 -6.47 6.98
C ASN A 111 -12.20 -7.98 6.70
N TYR A 112 -12.85 -8.38 5.65
CA TYR A 112 -12.92 -9.79 5.25
C TYR A 112 -12.79 -9.98 3.74
N SER A 113 -12.36 -11.16 3.34
CA SER A 113 -12.25 -11.58 1.95
C SER A 113 -12.26 -13.11 1.86
N THR A 114 -12.33 -13.63 0.64
CA THR A 114 -12.19 -15.05 0.35
C THR A 114 -10.92 -15.32 -0.44
N VAL A 115 -10.41 -16.56 -0.39
CA VAL A 115 -9.26 -16.97 -1.22
C VAL A 115 -9.53 -16.75 -2.70
N ARG A 116 -10.78 -16.95 -3.15
CA ARG A 116 -11.20 -16.71 -4.53
C ARG A 116 -11.07 -15.23 -4.90
N ASP A 117 -11.56 -14.34 -4.06
CA ASP A 117 -11.52 -12.90 -4.30
C ASP A 117 -10.08 -12.38 -4.31
N ILE A 118 -9.23 -12.91 -3.44
CA ILE A 118 -7.80 -12.59 -3.43
C ILE A 118 -7.14 -12.99 -4.75
N LEU A 119 -7.48 -14.15 -5.30
CA LEU A 119 -6.98 -14.59 -6.60
C LEU A 119 -7.46 -13.64 -7.73
N ILE A 120 -8.72 -13.19 -7.68
CA ILE A 120 -9.27 -12.22 -8.63
C ILE A 120 -8.46 -10.92 -8.56
N MET A 121 -8.25 -10.37 -7.36
CA MET A 121 -7.49 -9.15 -7.13
C MET A 121 -6.05 -9.27 -7.62
N SER A 122 -5.37 -10.37 -7.29
CA SER A 122 -3.98 -10.59 -7.71
C SER A 122 -3.85 -10.69 -9.22
N ASN A 123 -4.76 -11.41 -9.88
CA ASN A 123 -4.80 -11.49 -11.34
C ASN A 123 -5.11 -10.14 -11.98
N TYR A 124 -6.00 -9.35 -11.36
CA TYR A 124 -6.32 -8.00 -11.83
C TYR A 124 -5.08 -7.11 -11.83
N LEU A 125 -4.35 -7.06 -10.71
CA LEU A 125 -3.09 -6.31 -10.58
C LEU A 125 -2.08 -6.70 -11.67
N ILE A 126 -1.78 -8.00 -11.80
CA ILE A 126 -0.74 -8.48 -12.72
C ILE A 126 -1.10 -8.21 -14.18
N LYS A 127 -2.39 -8.32 -14.55
CA LYS A 127 -2.84 -8.16 -15.93
C LYS A 127 -2.99 -6.72 -16.36
N ASN A 128 -3.49 -5.86 -15.48
CA ASN A 128 -3.82 -4.48 -15.83
C ASN A 128 -2.65 -3.52 -15.53
N TYR A 129 -1.80 -3.84 -14.56
CA TYR A 129 -0.70 -2.96 -14.12
C TYR A 129 0.65 -3.67 -14.14
N PRO A 130 1.08 -4.29 -15.27
CA PRO A 130 2.34 -5.04 -15.34
C PRO A 130 3.56 -4.18 -15.05
N GLU A 131 3.56 -2.90 -15.44
CA GLU A 131 4.66 -1.96 -15.18
C GLU A 131 4.74 -1.60 -13.70
N PHE A 132 3.61 -1.30 -13.05
CA PHE A 132 3.56 -1.00 -11.62
C PHE A 132 3.80 -2.23 -10.75
N TYR A 133 3.50 -3.42 -11.27
CA TYR A 133 3.81 -4.68 -10.59
C TYR A 133 5.31 -4.89 -10.39
N GLU A 134 6.17 -4.23 -11.15
CA GLU A 134 7.63 -4.28 -10.96
C GLU A 134 8.05 -3.73 -9.58
N MET A 135 7.30 -2.78 -8.99
CA MET A 135 7.56 -2.28 -7.64
C MET A 135 7.51 -3.40 -6.58
N TYR A 136 6.71 -4.44 -6.80
CA TYR A 136 6.63 -5.59 -5.88
C TYR A 136 7.89 -6.47 -5.90
N LYS A 137 8.77 -6.31 -6.90
CA LYS A 137 10.05 -7.02 -7.03
C LYS A 137 11.21 -6.28 -6.37
N GLU A 138 11.01 -5.05 -5.96
CA GLU A 138 12.04 -4.27 -5.25
C GLU A 138 12.42 -4.99 -3.96
N LYS A 139 13.71 -5.13 -3.71
CA LYS A 139 14.22 -5.90 -2.56
C LYS A 139 14.30 -5.10 -1.28
N GLU A 140 14.47 -3.81 -1.42
CA GLU A 140 14.60 -2.85 -0.33
C GLU A 140 14.11 -1.48 -0.76
N PHE A 141 13.74 -0.65 0.22
CA PHE A 141 13.37 0.74 0.02
C PHE A 141 14.06 1.60 1.06
N THR A 142 14.67 2.69 0.62
CA THR A 142 15.30 3.68 1.48
C THR A 142 14.44 4.93 1.52
N TRP A 143 13.97 5.27 2.70
CA TRP A 143 13.23 6.49 2.96
C TRP A 143 14.12 7.54 3.63
N ASP A 144 14.25 8.71 2.99
CA ASP A 144 15.00 9.86 3.51
C ASP A 144 14.04 10.75 4.32
N ARG A 145 13.88 10.41 5.59
CA ARG A 145 12.93 11.08 6.48
C ARG A 145 13.44 12.43 6.96
N THR A 146 12.54 13.37 7.15
CA THR A 146 12.83 14.67 7.76
C THR A 146 13.33 14.52 9.20
N GLY A 147 14.46 15.17 9.50
CA GLY A 147 15.00 15.23 10.86
C GLY A 147 15.70 13.98 11.38
N GLY A 148 16.09 13.06 10.51
CA GLY A 148 16.82 11.84 10.87
C GLY A 148 17.67 11.29 9.73
N ASP A 149 18.44 10.23 10.02
CA ASP A 149 19.16 9.52 8.99
C ASP A 149 18.21 8.73 8.08
N PRO A 150 18.54 8.54 6.79
CA PRO A 150 17.78 7.68 5.90
C PRO A 150 17.60 6.28 6.48
N ILE A 151 16.41 5.71 6.32
CA ILE A 151 16.10 4.36 6.79
C ILE A 151 15.95 3.44 5.59
N THR A 152 16.80 2.41 5.52
CA THR A 152 16.68 1.33 4.53
C THR A 152 16.00 0.13 5.17
N GLN A 153 14.92 -0.34 4.53
CA GLN A 153 14.16 -1.50 4.98
C GLN A 153 14.02 -2.52 3.84
N GLY A 154 14.21 -3.79 4.17
CA GLY A 154 14.05 -4.88 3.22
C GLY A 154 12.58 -5.14 2.90
N ASN A 155 12.33 -5.74 1.72
CA ASN A 155 10.99 -6.17 1.33
C ASN A 155 10.45 -7.19 2.32
N SER A 156 9.27 -6.92 2.86
CA SER A 156 8.59 -7.78 3.83
C SER A 156 8.10 -9.12 3.24
N CYS A 157 8.18 -9.29 1.92
CA CYS A 157 7.81 -10.52 1.24
C CYS A 157 8.95 -11.54 1.30
N LEU A 158 8.84 -12.52 2.18
CA LEU A 158 9.84 -13.60 2.36
C LEU A 158 10.12 -14.42 1.09
N LEU A 159 9.21 -14.43 0.12
CA LEU A 159 9.40 -15.14 -1.16
C LEU A 159 10.51 -14.51 -2.01
N TYR A 160 10.80 -13.22 -1.82
CA TYR A 160 11.88 -12.52 -2.53
C TYR A 160 13.21 -12.51 -1.77
N THR A 161 13.18 -12.69 -0.45
CA THR A 161 14.36 -12.60 0.43
C THR A 161 14.92 -13.95 0.81
N SER A 162 14.14 -15.03 0.69
CA SER A 162 14.61 -16.39 0.95
C SER A 162 15.12 -17.03 -0.36
N PRO A 163 16.30 -17.67 -0.34
CA PRO A 163 16.74 -18.45 -1.48
C PRO A 163 15.69 -19.52 -1.82
N SER A 164 15.32 -19.60 -3.10
CA SER A 164 14.43 -20.65 -3.59
C SER A 164 15.04 -22.02 -3.25
N PRO A 165 14.25 -23.06 -2.95
CA PRO A 165 14.76 -24.44 -2.86
C PRO A 165 15.56 -24.90 -4.08
N ARG A 166 15.43 -24.20 -5.21
CA ARG A 166 16.22 -24.44 -6.44
C ARG A 166 17.59 -23.76 -6.42
N ASP A 167 17.79 -22.77 -5.55
CA ASP A 167 19.05 -22.00 -5.43
C ASP A 167 19.99 -22.62 -4.39
N ILE A 168 19.53 -23.66 -3.66
CA ILE A 168 20.29 -24.44 -2.67
C ILE A 168 20.81 -25.72 -3.37
N ARG A 169 21.60 -25.56 -4.43
CA ARG A 169 22.35 -26.67 -5.03
C ARG A 169 23.83 -26.34 -5.02
#